data_650b1e234ca8df4eb023c76a813c14bc
#
_entry.id   650b1e234ca8df4eb023c76a813c14bc
#
_cell.length_a   1.000
_cell.length_b   1.000
_cell.length_c   1.000
_cell.angle_alpha   90.00
_cell.angle_beta   90.00
_cell.angle_gamma   90.00
#
_symmetry.space_group_name_H-M   'P 1'
#
loop_
_entity.id
_entity.type
_entity.pdbx_description
1 polymer ?
#
loop_
_entity_poly.entity_id
_entity_poly.type
_entity_poly.pdbx_seq_one_letter_code
_entity_poly.pdbx_strand_id
1 'polypeptide(L)'
;SFQAGLSWECVLNKRKDFEKAYDNFDINKICSYDTTKIKELLSNKKIIRNKLKINASVNNSKIFKKIQSEYGSFGEYLKTFTNGKIIYEIEKTTSKLSDDISKDLKRRGMKFVGSTIIYSYLQAIGVIYSHEKDCFMYLENNKCTNI
;
A
#
# COMPACT_ATOMS: atom_id res chain seq x y z
N SER A 1 4.57 2.29 0.92
CA SER A 1 5.35 3.55 0.82
C SER A 1 6.72 3.46 1.50
N PHE A 2 6.85 2.81 2.65
CA PHE A 2 8.14 2.63 3.33
C PHE A 2 9.08 1.70 2.60
N GLN A 3 8.56 0.75 1.83
CA GLN A 3 9.36 -0.18 1.03
C GLN A 3 10.08 0.49 -0.16
N ALA A 4 9.62 1.64 -0.64
CA ALA A 4 10.22 2.31 -1.80
C ALA A 4 11.76 2.46 -1.64
N GLY A 5 12.53 1.82 -2.53
CA GLY A 5 13.99 1.76 -2.48
C GLY A 5 14.60 0.88 -1.38
N LEU A 6 13.83 -0.03 -0.79
CA LEU A 6 14.27 -1.00 0.22
C LEU A 6 13.78 -2.41 -0.15
N SER A 7 14.46 -3.45 0.40
CA SER A 7 13.99 -4.83 0.24
C SER A 7 12.75 -5.11 1.08
N TRP A 8 11.93 -6.07 0.63
CA TRP A 8 10.80 -6.59 1.39
C TRP A 8 11.21 -7.10 2.78
N GLU A 9 12.27 -7.85 2.86
CA GLU A 9 12.81 -8.39 4.10
C GLU A 9 13.10 -7.29 5.12
N CYS A 10 13.76 -6.20 4.70
CA CYS A 10 14.06 -5.06 5.56
C CYS A 10 12.78 -4.46 6.18
N VAL A 11 11.69 -4.38 5.41
CA VAL A 11 10.43 -3.80 5.88
C VAL A 11 9.66 -4.78 6.77
N LEU A 12 9.61 -6.05 6.38
CA LEU A 12 8.92 -7.10 7.14
C LEU A 12 9.52 -7.31 8.52
N ASN A 13 10.86 -7.34 8.62
CA ASN A 13 11.56 -7.48 9.90
C ASN A 13 11.29 -6.32 10.87
N LYS A 14 10.85 -5.17 10.36
CA LYS A 14 10.49 -3.99 11.16
C LYS A 14 8.98 -3.84 11.40
N ARG A 15 8.14 -4.73 10.89
CA ARG A 15 6.68 -4.60 10.93
C ARG A 15 6.14 -4.38 12.34
N LYS A 16 6.54 -5.22 13.31
CA LYS A 16 6.10 -5.11 14.70
C LYS A 16 6.54 -3.81 15.37
N ASP A 17 7.74 -3.32 15.05
CA ASP A 17 8.23 -2.06 15.56
C ASP A 17 7.51 -0.86 14.95
N PHE A 18 7.16 -0.94 13.65
CA PHE A 18 6.30 0.06 13.00
C PHE A 18 4.90 0.06 13.59
N GLU A 19 4.29 -1.10 13.83
CA GLU A 19 2.97 -1.22 14.43
C GLU A 19 2.91 -0.51 15.78
N LYS A 20 3.91 -0.77 16.65
CA LYS A 20 4.03 -0.08 17.95
C LYS A 20 4.25 1.42 17.82
N ALA A 21 5.14 1.84 16.91
CA ALA A 21 5.52 3.24 16.74
C ALA A 21 4.38 4.08 16.11
N TYR A 22 3.52 3.45 15.31
CA TYR A 22 2.41 4.07 14.58
C TYR A 22 1.04 3.76 15.21
N ASP A 23 0.97 3.57 16.53
CA ASP A 23 -0.27 3.39 17.28
C ASP A 23 -1.18 2.30 16.69
N ASN A 24 -0.62 1.12 16.38
CA ASN A 24 -1.27 -0.03 15.72
C ASN A 24 -1.89 0.34 14.35
N PHE A 25 -1.28 1.27 13.65
CA PHE A 25 -1.75 1.80 12.37
C PHE A 25 -3.16 2.41 12.41
N ASP A 26 -3.59 2.92 13.58
CA ASP A 26 -4.83 3.67 13.70
C ASP A 26 -4.74 4.96 12.85
N ILE A 27 -5.51 4.99 11.77
CA ILE A 27 -5.47 6.08 10.81
C ILE A 27 -5.86 7.43 11.41
N ASN A 28 -6.78 7.43 12.40
CA ASN A 28 -7.22 8.66 13.04
C ASN A 28 -6.09 9.26 13.85
N LYS A 29 -5.37 8.41 14.61
CA LYS A 29 -4.19 8.84 15.37
C LYS A 29 -3.09 9.33 14.45
N ILE A 30 -2.78 8.59 13.36
CA ILE A 30 -1.72 9.00 12.43
C ILE A 30 -2.05 10.34 11.76
N CYS A 31 -3.30 10.60 11.42
CA CYS A 31 -3.73 11.90 10.87
C CYS A 31 -3.51 13.08 11.82
N SER A 32 -3.48 12.83 13.12
CA SER A 32 -3.27 13.86 14.17
C SER A 32 -1.81 14.02 14.61
N TYR A 33 -0.85 13.24 14.04
CA TYR A 33 0.55 13.36 14.40
C TYR A 33 1.08 14.77 14.18
N ASP A 34 1.64 15.32 15.24
CA ASP A 34 2.27 16.64 15.28
C ASP A 34 3.80 16.55 15.10
N THR A 35 4.46 17.70 15.20
CA THR A 35 5.91 17.79 15.10
C THR A 35 6.64 17.01 16.21
N THR A 36 6.04 16.87 17.39
CA THR A 36 6.59 16.12 18.53
C THR A 36 6.61 14.63 18.23
N LYS A 37 5.48 14.08 17.75
CA LYS A 37 5.39 12.68 17.34
C LYS A 37 6.32 12.36 16.16
N ILE A 38 6.43 13.27 15.19
CA ILE A 38 7.37 13.11 14.07
C ILE A 38 8.83 13.05 14.56
N LYS A 39 9.22 13.86 15.53
CA LYS A 39 10.57 13.80 16.13
C LYS A 39 10.79 12.49 16.88
N GLU A 40 9.80 12.01 17.63
CA GLU A 40 9.84 10.70 18.29
C GLU A 40 10.08 9.58 17.27
N LEU A 41 9.31 9.54 16.17
CA LEU A 41 9.49 8.55 15.10
C LEU A 41 10.89 8.63 14.47
N LEU A 42 11.42 9.82 14.26
CA LEU A 42 12.77 10.04 13.72
C LEU A 42 13.88 9.58 14.67
N SER A 43 13.65 9.60 15.97
CA SER A 43 14.60 9.12 16.98
C SER A 43 14.55 7.61 17.19
N ASN A 44 13.46 6.95 16.80
CA ASN A 44 13.24 5.52 17.02
C ASN A 44 14.11 4.66 16.10
N LYS A 45 15.19 4.07 16.65
CA LYS A 45 16.14 3.23 15.90
C LYS A 45 15.55 1.91 15.38
N LYS A 46 14.39 1.49 15.86
CA LYS A 46 13.75 0.23 15.47
C LYS A 46 13.00 0.33 14.14
N ILE A 47 12.63 1.55 13.70
CA ILE A 47 11.95 1.78 12.42
C ILE A 47 12.87 2.43 11.39
N ILE A 48 12.38 2.56 10.15
CA ILE A 48 13.09 3.27 9.06
C ILE A 48 12.97 4.77 9.30
N ARG A 49 14.07 5.40 9.72
CA ARG A 49 14.16 6.82 10.12
C ARG A 49 14.39 7.75 8.93
N ASN A 50 13.51 7.68 7.94
CA ASN A 50 13.57 8.59 6.79
C ASN A 50 12.52 9.69 6.95
N LYS A 51 12.98 10.94 7.12
CA LYS A 51 12.11 12.11 7.35
C LYS A 51 11.07 12.30 6.24
N LEU A 52 11.45 12.08 4.98
CA LEU A 52 10.53 12.23 3.86
C LEU A 52 9.44 11.16 3.90
N LYS A 53 9.80 9.91 4.20
CA LYS A 53 8.83 8.80 4.30
C LYS A 53 7.90 8.94 5.51
N ILE A 54 8.42 9.38 6.66
CA ILE A 54 7.60 9.62 7.87
C ILE A 54 6.60 10.75 7.60
N ASN A 55 7.03 11.87 7.05
CA ASN A 55 6.12 12.95 6.69
C ASN A 55 5.10 12.52 5.61
N ALA A 56 5.56 11.73 4.64
CA ALA A 56 4.69 11.20 3.60
C ALA A 56 3.64 10.25 4.19
N SER A 57 3.96 9.41 5.18
CA SER A 57 2.98 8.51 5.80
C SER A 57 1.84 9.27 6.46
N VAL A 58 2.14 10.36 7.18
CA VAL A 58 1.10 11.22 7.79
C VAL A 58 0.25 11.92 6.72
N ASN A 59 0.89 12.47 5.68
CA ASN A 59 0.19 13.08 4.56
C ASN A 59 -0.71 12.06 3.83
N ASN A 60 -0.17 10.89 3.51
CA ASN A 60 -0.90 9.83 2.83
C ASN A 60 -2.09 9.32 3.65
N SER A 61 -1.96 9.25 4.99
CA SER A 61 -3.07 8.88 5.87
C SER A 61 -4.22 9.87 5.82
N LYS A 62 -3.93 11.17 5.76
CA LYS A 62 -4.95 12.22 5.59
C LYS A 62 -5.67 12.09 4.25
N ILE A 63 -4.93 11.82 3.17
CA ILE A 63 -5.52 11.61 1.83
C ILE A 63 -6.32 10.32 1.79
N PHE A 64 -5.81 9.25 2.39
CA PHE A 64 -6.52 7.97 2.51
C PHE A 64 -7.88 8.14 3.21
N LYS A 65 -7.92 8.91 4.29
CA LYS A 65 -9.16 9.23 5.01
C LYS A 65 -10.15 10.04 4.14
N LYS A 66 -9.65 10.98 3.32
CA LYS A 66 -10.47 11.70 2.34
C LYS A 66 -11.07 10.74 1.31
N ILE A 67 -10.26 9.81 0.77
CA ILE A 67 -10.75 8.80 -0.17
C ILE A 67 -11.82 7.93 0.48
N GLN A 68 -11.64 7.50 1.73
CA GLN A 68 -12.67 6.77 2.47
C GLN A 68 -13.98 7.56 2.61
N SER A 69 -13.89 8.88 2.82
CA SER A 69 -15.07 9.74 2.91
C SER A 69 -15.77 9.94 1.55
N GLU A 70 -15.02 9.97 0.45
CA GLU A 70 -15.54 10.13 -0.91
C GLU A 70 -16.22 8.86 -1.44
N TYR A 71 -15.65 7.68 -1.14
CA TYR A 71 -16.05 6.40 -1.74
C TYR A 71 -16.68 5.42 -0.73
N GLY A 72 -16.79 5.78 0.55
CA GLY A 72 -17.22 4.90 1.63
C GLY A 72 -16.09 4.03 2.18
N SER A 73 -15.20 3.52 1.32
CA SER A 73 -13.99 2.79 1.73
C SER A 73 -12.89 2.91 0.69
N PHE A 74 -11.66 2.54 1.07
CA PHE A 74 -10.57 2.46 0.10
C PHE A 74 -10.75 1.28 -0.87
N GLY A 75 -11.44 0.22 -0.43
CA GLY A 75 -11.83 -0.90 -1.29
C GLY A 75 -12.79 -0.45 -2.40
N GLU A 76 -13.81 0.33 -2.07
CA GLU A 76 -14.74 0.88 -3.07
C GLU A 76 -14.03 1.82 -4.06
N TYR A 77 -13.10 2.64 -3.58
CA TYR A 77 -12.24 3.44 -4.46
C TYR A 77 -11.46 2.54 -5.44
N LEU A 78 -10.85 1.44 -5.00
CA LEU A 78 -10.13 0.53 -5.89
C LEU A 78 -11.06 -0.15 -6.90
N LYS A 79 -12.29 -0.47 -6.53
CA LYS A 79 -13.29 -1.05 -7.43
C LYS A 79 -13.62 -0.14 -8.62
N THR A 80 -13.47 1.18 -8.50
CA THR A 80 -13.68 2.11 -9.64
C THR A 80 -12.67 1.87 -10.77
N PHE A 81 -11.52 1.27 -10.50
CA PHE A 81 -10.51 0.92 -11.50
C PHE A 81 -10.63 -0.51 -12.02
N THR A 82 -11.22 -1.41 -11.24
CA THR A 82 -11.25 -2.86 -11.55
C THR A 82 -12.66 -3.36 -11.90
N ASN A 83 -13.68 -2.52 -11.73
CA ASN A 83 -15.09 -2.95 -11.76
C ASN A 83 -15.37 -4.12 -10.80
N GLY A 84 -14.64 -4.18 -9.68
CA GLY A 84 -14.77 -5.23 -8.68
C GLY A 84 -14.19 -6.59 -9.09
N LYS A 85 -13.49 -6.68 -10.23
CA LYS A 85 -12.88 -7.92 -10.72
C LYS A 85 -11.48 -8.12 -10.17
N ILE A 86 -11.11 -9.37 -9.92
CA ILE A 86 -9.72 -9.76 -9.68
C ILE A 86 -8.98 -9.77 -11.02
N ILE A 87 -7.79 -9.21 -11.06
CA ILE A 87 -6.95 -9.12 -12.25
C ILE A 87 -5.87 -10.21 -12.17
N TYR A 88 -5.79 -11.07 -13.17
CA TYR A 88 -4.80 -12.14 -13.25
C TYR A 88 -3.63 -11.68 -14.13
N GLU A 89 -2.46 -11.50 -13.53
CA GLU A 89 -1.23 -11.08 -14.21
C GLU A 89 -0.03 -11.81 -13.59
N ILE A 90 0.87 -12.33 -14.40
CA ILE A 90 2.12 -12.98 -13.98
C ILE A 90 3.32 -12.28 -14.63
N GLU A 91 4.49 -12.42 -14.02
CA GLU A 91 5.77 -11.91 -14.57
C GLU A 91 5.80 -10.39 -14.78
N LYS A 92 5.02 -9.64 -14.00
CA LYS A 92 4.97 -8.18 -14.06
C LYS A 92 5.35 -7.54 -12.73
N THR A 93 5.94 -6.37 -12.82
CA THR A 93 6.21 -5.49 -11.65
C THR A 93 5.39 -4.21 -11.69
N THR A 94 4.73 -3.94 -12.81
CA THR A 94 3.80 -2.82 -13.04
C THR A 94 2.76 -3.23 -14.07
N SER A 95 1.62 -2.57 -14.09
CA SER A 95 0.59 -2.75 -15.11
C SER A 95 -0.14 -1.43 -15.34
N LYS A 96 -0.97 -1.37 -16.40
CA LYS A 96 -1.84 -0.22 -16.66
C LYS A 96 -2.69 0.13 -15.43
N LEU A 97 -3.21 -0.87 -14.71
CA LEU A 97 -3.97 -0.69 -13.49
C LEU A 97 -3.14 0.02 -12.41
N SER A 98 -1.92 -0.48 -12.14
CA SER A 98 -1.05 0.14 -11.14
C SER A 98 -0.60 1.55 -11.54
N ASP A 99 -0.42 1.80 -12.84
CA ASP A 99 -0.08 3.12 -13.38
C ASP A 99 -1.23 4.12 -13.17
N ASP A 100 -2.45 3.73 -13.52
CA ASP A 100 -3.64 4.58 -13.42
C ASP A 100 -3.94 4.93 -11.93
N ILE A 101 -3.88 3.94 -11.04
CA ILE A 101 -4.05 4.15 -9.58
C ILE A 101 -2.91 5.02 -9.02
N SER A 102 -1.66 4.74 -9.39
CA SER A 102 -0.50 5.54 -8.98
C SER A 102 -0.65 7.01 -9.40
N LYS A 103 -1.10 7.24 -10.64
CA LYS A 103 -1.34 8.58 -11.19
C LYS A 103 -2.43 9.32 -10.41
N ASP A 104 -3.56 8.66 -10.11
CA ASP A 104 -4.64 9.29 -9.34
C ASP A 104 -4.20 9.60 -7.90
N LEU A 105 -3.55 8.66 -7.21
CA LEU A 105 -3.05 8.86 -5.85
C LEU A 105 -2.02 10.01 -5.78
N LYS A 106 -1.13 10.11 -6.77
CA LYS A 106 -0.19 11.25 -6.89
C LYS A 106 -0.90 12.57 -7.12
N ARG A 107 -1.92 12.60 -8.00
CA ARG A 107 -2.76 13.77 -8.24
C ARG A 107 -3.47 14.24 -6.97
N ARG A 108 -3.89 13.31 -6.12
CA ARG A 108 -4.47 13.59 -4.80
C ARG A 108 -3.43 14.06 -3.77
N GLY A 109 -2.13 14.01 -4.11
CA GLY A 109 -1.02 14.48 -3.28
C GLY A 109 -0.32 13.40 -2.46
N MET A 110 -0.62 12.11 -2.66
CA MET A 110 0.12 11.03 -2.01
C MET A 110 1.56 10.96 -2.53
N LYS A 111 2.47 10.52 -1.66
CA LYS A 111 3.90 10.37 -1.94
C LYS A 111 4.35 8.93 -1.73
N PHE A 112 5.42 8.54 -2.42
CA PHE A 112 5.93 7.15 -2.42
C PHE A 112 4.89 6.11 -2.84
N VAL A 113 4.05 6.47 -3.80
CA VAL A 113 3.00 5.63 -4.40
C VAL A 113 3.29 5.41 -5.90
N GLY A 114 4.55 5.09 -6.24
CA GLY A 114 4.95 4.74 -7.62
C GLY A 114 4.25 3.46 -8.09
N SER A 115 4.17 3.26 -9.41
CA SER A 115 3.46 2.14 -10.02
C SER A 115 3.91 0.78 -9.46
N THR A 116 5.21 0.55 -9.32
CA THR A 116 5.75 -0.69 -8.73
C THR A 116 5.27 -0.90 -7.29
N ILE A 117 5.22 0.16 -6.47
CA ILE A 117 4.74 0.08 -5.08
C ILE A 117 3.24 -0.21 -5.06
N ILE A 118 2.48 0.42 -5.94
CA ILE A 118 1.04 0.19 -6.06
C ILE A 118 0.79 -1.24 -6.58
N TYR A 119 1.56 -1.72 -7.56
CA TYR A 119 1.44 -3.08 -8.06
C TYR A 119 1.63 -4.11 -6.94
N SER A 120 2.72 -4.01 -6.18
CA SER A 120 2.98 -4.88 -5.03
C SER A 120 1.89 -4.78 -3.94
N TYR A 121 1.34 -3.58 -3.73
CA TYR A 121 0.22 -3.40 -2.81
C TYR A 121 -1.04 -4.12 -3.30
N LEU A 122 -1.38 -4.00 -4.59
CA LEU A 122 -2.54 -4.66 -5.19
C LEU A 122 -2.42 -6.20 -5.15
N GLN A 123 -1.20 -6.73 -5.31
CA GLN A 123 -0.92 -8.16 -5.09
C GLN A 123 -1.16 -8.55 -3.61
N ALA A 124 -0.63 -7.78 -2.68
CA ALA A 124 -0.74 -8.07 -1.25
C ALA A 124 -2.19 -8.09 -0.72
N ILE A 125 -3.10 -7.34 -1.35
CA ILE A 125 -4.52 -7.27 -0.98
C ILE A 125 -5.44 -8.11 -1.88
N GLY A 126 -4.87 -8.89 -2.82
CA GLY A 126 -5.62 -9.81 -3.68
C GLY A 126 -6.43 -9.14 -4.82
N VAL A 127 -6.15 -7.89 -5.15
CA VAL A 127 -6.72 -7.23 -6.34
C VAL A 127 -6.02 -7.70 -7.61
N ILE A 128 -4.70 -7.90 -7.54
CA ILE A 128 -3.92 -8.57 -8.57
C ILE A 128 -3.52 -9.94 -8.05
N TYR A 129 -3.86 -10.96 -8.81
CA TYR A 129 -3.48 -12.34 -8.57
C TYR A 129 -2.32 -12.70 -9.51
N SER A 130 -1.13 -12.96 -8.94
CA SER A 130 0.11 -13.10 -9.72
C SER A 130 0.96 -14.28 -9.27
N HIS A 131 0.31 -15.39 -8.87
CA HIS A 131 1.05 -16.61 -8.56
C HIS A 131 1.63 -17.22 -9.84
N GLU A 132 2.90 -17.58 -9.80
CA GLU A 132 3.62 -18.22 -10.92
C GLU A 132 3.14 -19.65 -11.13
N LYS A 133 3.43 -20.22 -12.31
CA LYS A 133 2.89 -21.52 -12.76
C LYS A 133 3.28 -22.69 -11.88
N ASP A 134 4.41 -22.61 -11.19
CA ASP A 134 4.93 -23.61 -10.25
C ASP A 134 4.44 -23.40 -8.80
N CYS A 135 3.70 -22.32 -8.54
CA CYS A 135 3.09 -22.07 -7.24
C CYS A 135 1.84 -22.96 -7.06
N PHE A 136 1.72 -23.62 -5.90
CA PHE A 136 0.54 -24.44 -5.59
C PHE A 136 -0.78 -23.65 -5.66
N MET A 137 -0.75 -22.35 -5.40
CA MET A 137 -1.92 -21.46 -5.52
C MET A 137 -2.33 -21.21 -6.95
N TYR A 138 -1.43 -21.34 -7.94
CA TYR A 138 -1.73 -21.07 -9.34
C TYR A 138 -2.82 -22.00 -9.90
N LEU A 139 -2.82 -23.29 -9.54
CA LEU A 139 -3.74 -24.30 -10.06
C LEU A 139 -5.16 -24.22 -9.48
N GLU A 140 -5.31 -23.75 -8.24
CA GLU A 140 -6.61 -23.64 -7.59
C GLU A 140 -7.48 -22.53 -8.22
N ASN A 141 -6.88 -21.47 -8.75
CA ASN A 141 -7.60 -20.30 -9.22
C ASN A 141 -7.89 -20.30 -10.73
N ASN A 142 -7.18 -21.12 -11.52
CA ASN A 142 -7.53 -21.32 -12.93
C ASN A 142 -8.77 -22.22 -13.11
N LYS A 143 -9.23 -22.91 -12.06
CA LYS A 143 -10.47 -23.73 -12.09
C LYS A 143 -11.74 -22.89 -11.87
N CYS A 144 -11.63 -21.68 -11.32
CA CYS A 144 -12.79 -20.80 -11.05
C CYS A 144 -13.21 -19.91 -12.22
N THR A 145 -12.50 -19.93 -13.34
CA THR A 145 -12.84 -19.12 -14.53
C THR A 145 -13.73 -19.82 -15.55
N ASN A 146 -14.25 -21.02 -15.24
CA ASN A 146 -15.16 -21.78 -16.08
C ASN A 146 -16.51 -22.07 -15.39
N ILE A 147 -17.12 -21.06 -14.74
CA ILE A 147 -18.53 -21.10 -14.36
C ILE A 147 -19.20 -19.83 -14.86
#